data_580e25e6fc2ab60b619bd0fae91fae2e
#
_entry.id   580e25e6fc2ab60b619bd0fae91fae2e
#
_cell.length_a   1.000
_cell.length_b   1.000
_cell.length_c   1.000
_cell.angle_alpha   90.00
_cell.angle_beta   90.00
_cell.angle_gamma   90.00
#
_symmetry.space_group_name_H-M   'P 1'
#
loop_
_entity.id
_entity.type
_entity.pdbx_description
1 polymer ?
#
loop_
_entity_poly.entity_id
_entity_poly.type
_entity_poly.pdbx_seq_one_letter_code
_entity_poly.pdbx_strand_id
1 'polypeptide(L)'
;MFRGFRIWSRFKKSTHKLVFLAGSYKMPVNQDLIDLADSGDKKAVHLMMKWGYEGSRKFIGGNPVEKIINSSREGKEILATDLKACNNYKNGKAASAAIDCPTLLIFGALDKMVPSENGKKFANLIKNSETRIINECGHMIMFEKAFEMREKVAEFLKK
;
A
#
# COMPACT_ATOMS: atom_id res chain seq x y z
N MET A 1 -3.55 2.57 -3.65
CA MET A 1 -3.85 1.22 -4.19
C MET A 1 -5.13 1.20 -5.04
N PHE A 2 -6.29 1.64 -4.54
CA PHE A 2 -7.55 1.63 -5.32
C PHE A 2 -7.50 2.47 -6.59
N ARG A 3 -6.65 3.50 -6.64
CA ARG A 3 -6.37 4.23 -7.89
C ARG A 3 -5.78 3.31 -8.97
N GLY A 4 -4.96 2.33 -8.59
CA GLY A 4 -4.40 1.35 -9.52
C GLY A 4 -5.47 0.51 -10.21
N PHE A 5 -6.48 0.02 -9.49
CA PHE A 5 -7.61 -0.70 -10.06
C PHE A 5 -8.42 0.17 -11.04
N ARG A 6 -8.67 1.44 -10.67
CA ARG A 6 -9.40 2.38 -11.56
C ARG A 6 -8.59 2.74 -12.80
N ILE A 7 -7.28 2.94 -12.67
CA ILE A 7 -6.41 3.22 -13.80
C ILE A 7 -6.40 2.01 -14.74
N TRP A 8 -6.17 0.81 -14.22
CA TRP A 8 -6.18 -0.40 -15.03
C TRP A 8 -7.52 -0.58 -15.77
N SER A 9 -8.66 -0.50 -15.08
CA SER A 9 -9.99 -0.67 -15.70
C SER A 9 -10.27 0.36 -16.81
N ARG A 10 -9.77 1.60 -16.64
CA ARG A 10 -9.93 2.68 -17.61
C ARG A 10 -8.97 2.57 -18.81
N PHE A 11 -7.77 2.06 -18.58
CA PHE A 11 -6.70 1.97 -19.58
C PHE A 11 -6.29 0.52 -19.86
N LYS A 12 -7.24 -0.41 -19.78
CA LYS A 12 -6.99 -1.86 -19.93
C LYS A 12 -6.21 -2.20 -21.21
N LYS A 13 -6.55 -1.59 -22.34
CA LYS A 13 -5.89 -1.83 -23.63
C LYS A 13 -4.43 -1.34 -23.70
N SER A 14 -4.06 -0.40 -22.84
CA SER A 14 -2.72 0.21 -22.79
C SER A 14 -1.89 -0.28 -21.61
N THR A 15 -2.45 -1.17 -20.76
CA THR A 15 -1.77 -1.69 -19.58
C THR A 15 -1.25 -3.09 -19.87
N HIS A 16 0.06 -3.20 -20.08
CA HIS A 16 0.70 -4.48 -20.41
C HIS A 16 1.10 -5.29 -19.17
N LYS A 17 1.46 -4.62 -18.08
CA LYS A 17 1.88 -5.25 -16.81
C LYS A 17 1.44 -4.38 -15.63
N LEU A 18 1.20 -5.01 -14.48
CA LEU A 18 0.90 -4.32 -13.21
C LEU A 18 1.88 -4.71 -12.13
N VAL A 19 2.23 -3.75 -11.27
CA VAL A 19 2.99 -4.00 -10.05
C VAL A 19 2.22 -3.41 -8.87
N PHE A 20 1.94 -4.24 -7.86
CA PHE A 20 1.38 -3.80 -6.60
C PHE A 20 2.42 -3.93 -5.48
N LEU A 21 2.69 -2.82 -4.79
CA LEU A 21 3.55 -2.78 -3.61
C LEU A 21 2.66 -2.73 -2.38
N ALA A 22 2.82 -3.70 -1.48
CA ALA A 22 2.07 -3.83 -0.23
C ALA A 22 0.55 -3.64 -0.41
N GLY A 23 0.02 -4.18 -1.52
CA GLY A 23 -1.38 -4.00 -1.90
C GLY A 23 -2.33 -5.02 -1.28
N SER A 24 -3.62 -4.72 -1.22
CA SER A 24 -4.67 -5.67 -0.84
C SER A 24 -5.96 -5.36 -1.61
N TYR A 25 -6.83 -6.36 -1.80
CA TYR A 25 -8.15 -6.15 -2.40
C TYR A 25 -9.16 -5.46 -1.45
N LYS A 26 -8.86 -5.42 -0.16
CA LYS A 26 -9.62 -4.69 0.87
C LYS A 26 -8.67 -4.09 1.88
N MET A 27 -9.04 -2.96 2.46
CA MET A 27 -8.26 -2.28 3.50
C MET A 27 -9.20 -1.83 4.61
N PRO A 28 -9.58 -2.72 5.53
CA PRO A 28 -10.31 -2.31 6.71
C PRO A 28 -9.42 -1.38 7.54
N VAL A 29 -9.96 -0.25 7.93
CA VAL A 29 -9.29 0.74 8.76
C VAL A 29 -9.98 0.76 10.13
N ASN A 30 -9.18 0.79 11.20
CA ASN A 30 -9.71 0.94 12.56
C ASN A 30 -10.43 2.28 12.67
N GLN A 31 -11.63 2.27 13.27
CA GLN A 31 -12.44 3.47 13.45
C GLN A 31 -11.72 4.53 14.29
N ASP A 32 -11.02 4.14 15.35
CA ASP A 32 -10.26 5.06 16.20
C ASP A 32 -9.19 5.85 15.39
N LEU A 33 -8.57 5.19 14.39
CA LEU A 33 -7.61 5.87 13.53
C LEU A 33 -8.31 6.87 12.60
N ILE A 34 -9.50 6.54 12.11
CA ILE A 34 -10.32 7.45 11.30
C ILE A 34 -10.73 8.67 12.14
N ASP A 35 -11.16 8.46 13.38
CA ASP A 35 -11.62 9.51 14.28
C ASP A 35 -10.47 10.45 14.68
N LEU A 36 -9.29 9.89 14.96
CA LEU A 36 -8.07 10.67 15.19
C LEU A 36 -7.69 11.52 13.97
N ALA A 37 -7.78 10.95 12.77
CA ALA A 37 -7.48 11.69 11.55
C ALA A 37 -8.51 12.79 11.26
N ASP A 38 -9.78 12.52 11.52
CA ASP A 38 -10.89 13.46 11.33
C ASP A 38 -10.79 14.67 12.27
N SER A 39 -10.37 14.43 13.53
CA SER A 39 -10.09 15.52 14.49
C SER A 39 -8.80 16.30 14.18
N GLY A 40 -8.01 15.87 13.20
CA GLY A 40 -6.71 16.47 12.88
C GLY A 40 -5.62 16.15 13.92
N ASP A 41 -5.82 15.13 14.77
CA ASP A 41 -4.82 14.74 15.78
C ASP A 41 -3.58 14.15 15.09
N LYS A 42 -2.41 14.70 15.39
CA LYS A 42 -1.11 14.25 14.88
C LYS A 42 -0.81 12.80 15.22
N LYS A 43 -1.45 12.23 16.25
CA LYS A 43 -1.33 10.82 16.61
C LYS A 43 -1.75 9.90 15.47
N ALA A 44 -2.71 10.29 14.62
CA ALA A 44 -3.12 9.48 13.47
C ALA A 44 -1.94 9.20 12.53
N VAL A 45 -1.21 10.25 12.16
CA VAL A 45 -0.02 10.13 11.30
C VAL A 45 1.08 9.34 11.98
N HIS A 46 1.32 9.61 13.27
CA HIS A 46 2.32 8.87 14.06
C HIS A 46 2.03 7.36 14.09
N LEU A 47 0.78 6.97 14.34
CA LEU A 47 0.37 5.55 14.35
C LEU A 47 0.55 4.90 12.98
N MET A 48 0.18 5.58 11.91
CA MET A 48 0.40 5.07 10.55
C MET A 48 1.88 4.85 10.26
N MET A 49 2.75 5.79 10.64
CA MET A 49 4.18 5.63 10.45
C MET A 49 4.75 4.50 11.31
N LYS A 50 4.29 4.35 12.56
CA LYS A 50 4.67 3.25 13.44
C LYS A 50 4.30 1.88 12.89
N TRP A 51 3.15 1.76 12.23
CA TRP A 51 2.71 0.50 11.62
C TRP A 51 3.28 0.27 10.22
N GLY A 52 3.59 1.36 9.52
CA GLY A 52 4.09 1.30 8.15
C GLY A 52 5.54 0.88 8.01
N TYR A 53 6.36 1.12 9.03
CA TYR A 53 7.78 0.75 8.99
C TYR A 53 8.07 -0.46 9.87
N GLU A 54 9.01 -1.30 9.42
CA GLU A 54 9.58 -2.34 10.25
C GLU A 54 10.52 -1.72 11.29
N GLY A 55 10.25 -2.05 12.57
CA GLY A 55 11.04 -1.54 13.69
C GLY A 55 10.93 -0.03 13.90
N SER A 56 11.65 0.46 14.90
CA SER A 56 11.78 1.89 15.15
C SER A 56 12.92 2.48 14.30
N ARG A 57 12.74 2.58 12.98
CA ARG A 57 13.71 3.36 12.19
C ARG A 57 13.75 4.78 12.73
N LYS A 58 14.81 5.07 13.44
CA LYS A 58 15.09 6.41 13.94
C LYS A 58 15.59 7.25 12.76
N PHE A 59 14.70 7.98 12.14
CA PHE A 59 15.12 9.01 11.21
C PHE A 59 15.79 10.13 12.00
N ILE A 60 17.06 10.41 11.73
CA ILE A 60 17.74 11.58 12.28
C ILE A 60 16.95 12.82 11.83
N GLY A 61 16.46 13.60 12.78
CA GLY A 61 15.59 14.74 12.49
C GLY A 61 14.10 14.42 12.29
N GLY A 62 13.64 13.17 12.54
CA GLY A 62 12.25 12.73 12.43
C GLY A 62 11.86 12.24 11.04
N ASN A 63 10.74 11.52 10.94
CA ASN A 63 10.26 10.93 9.70
C ASN A 63 9.84 12.04 8.70
N PRO A 64 10.44 12.10 7.50
CA PRO A 64 10.14 13.16 6.53
C PRO A 64 8.68 13.13 6.05
N VAL A 65 8.09 11.92 5.89
CA VAL A 65 6.69 11.78 5.47
C VAL A 65 5.75 12.31 6.56
N GLU A 66 6.01 11.97 7.81
CA GLU A 66 5.25 12.47 8.95
C GLU A 66 5.32 14.01 9.03
N LYS A 67 6.50 14.58 8.82
CA LYS A 67 6.68 16.03 8.79
C LYS A 67 5.87 16.70 7.68
N ILE A 68 5.92 16.17 6.47
CA ILE A 68 5.16 16.71 5.33
C ILE A 68 3.66 16.71 5.63
N ILE A 69 3.12 15.57 6.07
CA ILE A 69 1.68 15.47 6.37
C ILE A 69 1.29 16.43 7.51
N ASN A 70 2.09 16.49 8.58
CA ASN A 70 1.80 17.35 9.74
C ASN A 70 2.01 18.83 9.48
N SER A 71 2.82 19.23 8.49
CA SER A 71 3.09 20.63 8.17
C SER A 71 2.00 21.28 7.31
N SER A 72 1.18 20.48 6.60
CA SER A 72 0.10 20.99 5.76
C SER A 72 -1.27 20.77 6.42
N ARG A 73 -2.12 21.79 6.38
CA ARG A 73 -3.54 21.63 6.76
C ARG A 73 -4.24 20.64 5.85
N GLU A 74 -3.99 20.75 4.56
CA GLU A 74 -4.54 19.86 3.53
C GLU A 74 -4.12 18.41 3.74
N GLY A 75 -2.89 18.13 4.18
CA GLY A 75 -2.41 16.78 4.45
C GLY A 75 -3.23 16.05 5.52
N LYS A 76 -3.72 16.74 6.53
CA LYS A 76 -4.56 16.16 7.59
C LYS A 76 -5.98 15.86 7.10
N GLU A 77 -6.58 16.78 6.36
CA GLU A 77 -7.92 16.61 5.77
C GLU A 77 -7.93 15.47 4.74
N ILE A 78 -6.86 15.38 3.93
CA ILE A 78 -6.67 14.32 2.95
C ILE A 78 -6.53 12.95 3.65
N LEU A 79 -5.80 12.87 4.77
CA LEU A 79 -5.61 11.61 5.49
C LEU A 79 -6.95 11.02 5.94
N ALA A 80 -7.80 11.79 6.58
CA ALA A 80 -9.13 11.32 7.03
C ALA A 80 -9.98 10.84 5.85
N THR A 81 -9.98 11.61 4.76
CA THR A 81 -10.70 11.27 3.53
C THR A 81 -10.19 9.96 2.91
N ASP A 82 -8.87 9.79 2.83
CA ASP A 82 -8.27 8.59 2.26
C ASP A 82 -8.51 7.34 3.12
N LEU A 83 -8.44 7.46 4.45
CA LEU A 83 -8.75 6.36 5.37
C LEU A 83 -10.22 5.91 5.24
N LYS A 84 -11.15 6.87 5.20
CA LYS A 84 -12.59 6.58 4.96
C LYS A 84 -12.80 5.93 3.59
N ALA A 85 -12.15 6.42 2.55
CA ALA A 85 -12.23 5.85 1.21
C ALA A 85 -11.70 4.41 1.18
N CYS A 86 -10.60 4.12 1.87
CA CYS A 86 -10.05 2.77 2.02
C CYS A 86 -11.04 1.84 2.71
N ASN A 87 -11.62 2.27 3.84
CA ASN A 87 -12.56 1.47 4.63
C ASN A 87 -13.86 1.18 3.86
N ASN A 88 -14.31 2.13 3.05
CA ASN A 88 -15.56 2.04 2.28
C ASN A 88 -15.42 1.34 0.93
N TYR A 89 -14.20 0.98 0.50
CA TYR A 89 -13.99 0.33 -0.79
C TYR A 89 -14.44 -1.13 -0.78
N LYS A 90 -15.53 -1.45 -1.48
CA LYS A 90 -16.14 -2.80 -1.51
C LYS A 90 -15.87 -3.59 -2.79
N ASN A 91 -15.43 -2.94 -3.86
CA ASN A 91 -15.30 -3.58 -5.18
C ASN A 91 -13.94 -4.28 -5.42
N GLY A 92 -13.07 -4.35 -4.42
CA GLY A 92 -11.70 -4.85 -4.61
C GLY A 92 -11.60 -6.29 -5.10
N LYS A 93 -12.47 -7.19 -4.62
CA LYS A 93 -12.48 -8.59 -5.05
C LYS A 93 -12.82 -8.73 -6.54
N ALA A 94 -13.89 -8.08 -6.99
CA ALA A 94 -14.29 -8.10 -8.40
C ALA A 94 -13.25 -7.41 -9.30
N ALA A 95 -12.72 -6.26 -8.85
CA ALA A 95 -11.68 -5.55 -9.57
C ALA A 95 -10.39 -6.37 -9.72
N SER A 96 -10.00 -7.14 -8.70
CA SER A 96 -8.84 -8.04 -8.75
C SER A 96 -9.05 -9.18 -9.74
N ALA A 97 -10.19 -9.84 -9.68
CA ALA A 97 -10.54 -10.96 -10.57
C ALA A 97 -10.64 -10.54 -12.05
N ALA A 98 -10.90 -9.26 -12.31
CA ALA A 98 -10.97 -8.73 -13.66
C ALA A 98 -9.59 -8.44 -14.28
N ILE A 99 -8.50 -8.44 -13.50
CA ILE A 99 -7.14 -8.21 -14.02
C ILE A 99 -6.71 -9.41 -14.85
N ASP A 100 -6.37 -9.17 -16.11
CA ASP A 100 -5.97 -10.18 -17.08
C ASP A 100 -4.51 -10.05 -17.58
N CYS A 101 -3.83 -8.95 -17.26
CA CYS A 101 -2.41 -8.78 -17.61
C CYS A 101 -1.48 -9.39 -16.54
N PRO A 102 -0.23 -9.72 -16.91
CA PRO A 102 0.78 -10.16 -15.96
C PRO A 102 0.92 -9.17 -14.80
N THR A 103 0.90 -9.69 -13.58
CA THR A 103 0.86 -8.85 -12.36
C THR A 103 1.88 -9.33 -11.33
N LEU A 104 2.73 -8.44 -10.88
CA LEU A 104 3.66 -8.67 -9.78
C LEU A 104 3.10 -8.06 -8.48
N LEU A 105 3.12 -8.84 -7.40
CA LEU A 105 2.77 -8.37 -6.06
C LEU A 105 4.00 -8.50 -5.16
N ILE A 106 4.42 -7.40 -4.54
CA ILE A 106 5.56 -7.37 -3.61
C ILE A 106 5.05 -6.99 -2.22
N PHE A 107 5.42 -7.80 -1.22
CA PHE A 107 5.05 -7.60 0.18
C PHE A 107 6.28 -7.58 1.07
N GLY A 108 6.23 -6.79 2.15
CA GLY A 108 7.17 -6.89 3.26
C GLY A 108 6.80 -8.05 4.18
N ALA A 109 7.77 -8.84 4.63
CA ALA A 109 7.53 -9.96 5.54
C ALA A 109 7.01 -9.50 6.91
N LEU A 110 7.33 -8.29 7.33
CA LEU A 110 6.97 -7.70 8.62
C LEU A 110 5.91 -6.60 8.50
N ASP A 111 5.20 -6.54 7.37
CA ASP A 111 4.13 -5.57 7.13
C ASP A 111 2.95 -5.79 8.08
N LYS A 112 2.72 -4.82 8.96
CA LYS A 112 1.62 -4.82 9.94
C LYS A 112 0.33 -4.21 9.40
N MET A 113 0.41 -3.43 8.31
CA MET A 113 -0.76 -2.81 7.66
C MET A 113 -1.42 -3.78 6.68
N VAL A 114 -0.61 -4.49 5.91
CA VAL A 114 -1.07 -5.53 4.97
C VAL A 114 -0.23 -6.80 5.20
N PRO A 115 -0.57 -7.62 6.19
CA PRO A 115 0.14 -8.88 6.44
C PRO A 115 0.23 -9.75 5.19
N SER A 116 1.37 -10.43 5.00
CA SER A 116 1.67 -11.23 3.80
C SER A 116 0.60 -12.27 3.47
N GLU A 117 -0.10 -12.80 4.47
CA GLU A 117 -1.25 -13.71 4.27
C GLU A 117 -2.42 -13.04 3.54
N ASN A 118 -2.69 -11.76 3.82
CA ASN A 118 -3.69 -10.99 3.07
C ASN A 118 -3.20 -10.71 1.64
N GLY A 119 -1.90 -10.53 1.48
CA GLY A 119 -1.25 -10.42 0.18
C GLY A 119 -1.41 -11.68 -0.67
N LYS A 120 -1.22 -12.87 -0.10
CA LYS A 120 -1.46 -14.16 -0.78
C LYS A 120 -2.93 -14.29 -1.21
N LYS A 121 -3.89 -13.92 -0.35
CA LYS A 121 -5.32 -13.90 -0.70
C LYS A 121 -5.60 -12.95 -1.86
N PHE A 122 -4.91 -11.83 -1.93
CA PHE A 122 -5.03 -10.88 -3.04
C PHE A 122 -4.46 -11.46 -4.33
N ALA A 123 -3.27 -12.06 -4.28
CA ALA A 123 -2.64 -12.71 -5.43
C ALA A 123 -3.54 -13.80 -6.03
N ASN A 124 -4.17 -14.62 -5.19
CA ASN A 124 -5.08 -15.71 -5.63
C ASN A 124 -6.34 -15.21 -6.37
N LEU A 125 -6.67 -13.93 -6.29
CA LEU A 125 -7.77 -13.34 -7.05
C LEU A 125 -7.37 -12.92 -8.47
N ILE A 126 -6.06 -12.83 -8.76
CA ILE A 126 -5.54 -12.35 -10.04
C ILE A 126 -5.01 -13.55 -10.83
N LYS A 127 -5.59 -13.80 -11.99
CA LYS A 127 -5.34 -15.01 -12.80
C LYS A 127 -3.86 -15.19 -13.17
N ASN A 128 -3.17 -14.12 -13.53
CA ASN A 128 -1.78 -14.14 -13.98
C ASN A 128 -0.93 -13.30 -13.03
N SER A 129 -0.66 -13.83 -11.83
CA SER A 129 0.09 -13.10 -10.82
C SER A 129 1.30 -13.90 -10.31
N GLU A 130 2.37 -13.18 -9.98
CA GLU A 130 3.49 -13.70 -9.21
C GLU A 130 3.70 -12.84 -7.95
N THR A 131 4.13 -13.49 -6.88
CA THR A 131 4.35 -12.83 -5.58
C THR A 131 5.81 -12.86 -5.19
N ARG A 132 6.30 -11.77 -4.63
CA ARG A 132 7.61 -11.66 -3.99
C ARG A 132 7.44 -11.14 -2.57
N ILE A 133 8.15 -11.75 -1.62
CA ILE A 133 8.21 -11.30 -0.23
C ILE A 133 9.63 -10.79 0.03
N ILE A 134 9.74 -9.61 0.61
CA ILE A 134 11.01 -9.00 1.02
C ILE A 134 11.16 -9.16 2.52
N ASN A 135 12.22 -9.83 2.94
CA ASN A 135 12.52 -10.05 4.36
C ASN A 135 12.92 -8.73 5.05
N GLU A 136 12.74 -8.68 6.37
CA GLU A 136 13.09 -7.52 7.19
C GLU A 136 12.56 -6.20 6.61
N CYS A 137 11.30 -6.20 6.16
CA CYS A 137 10.66 -5.09 5.48
C CYS A 137 9.21 -4.98 5.95
N GLY A 138 8.78 -3.76 6.27
CA GLY A 138 7.40 -3.43 6.59
C GLY A 138 6.58 -3.03 5.34
N HIS A 139 5.62 -2.14 5.54
CA HIS A 139 4.72 -1.66 4.51
C HIS A 139 5.39 -0.68 3.52
N MET A 140 6.34 0.11 4.02
CA MET A 140 6.98 1.18 3.24
C MET A 140 8.16 0.64 2.41
N ILE A 141 7.91 -0.38 1.62
CA ILE A 141 8.91 -1.12 0.83
C ILE A 141 9.83 -0.20 0.03
N MET A 142 9.27 0.84 -0.59
CA MET A 142 10.01 1.80 -1.41
C MET A 142 11.03 2.64 -0.60
N PHE A 143 10.87 2.72 0.71
CA PHE A 143 11.79 3.43 1.60
C PHE A 143 12.69 2.48 2.41
N GLU A 144 12.20 1.27 2.69
CA GLU A 144 12.91 0.32 3.54
C GLU A 144 13.90 -0.55 2.75
N LYS A 145 13.49 -1.00 1.57
CA LYS A 145 14.23 -1.95 0.72
C LYS A 145 14.15 -1.55 -0.76
N ALA A 146 14.39 -0.27 -1.04
CA ALA A 146 14.27 0.32 -2.38
C ALA A 146 15.08 -0.42 -3.44
N PHE A 147 16.31 -0.84 -3.13
CA PHE A 147 17.18 -1.53 -4.08
C PHE A 147 16.60 -2.90 -4.44
N GLU A 148 16.30 -3.73 -3.44
CA GLU A 148 15.75 -5.07 -3.65
C GLU A 148 14.39 -5.03 -4.36
N MET A 149 13.54 -4.06 -4.02
CA MET A 149 12.27 -3.82 -4.72
C MET A 149 12.50 -3.53 -6.20
N ARG A 150 13.44 -2.62 -6.52
CA ARG A 150 13.76 -2.26 -7.91
C ARG A 150 14.24 -3.46 -8.72
N GLU A 151 15.11 -4.30 -8.14
CA GLU A 151 15.58 -5.52 -8.80
C GLU A 151 14.42 -6.44 -9.15
N LYS A 152 13.52 -6.73 -8.19
CA LYS A 152 12.35 -7.59 -8.43
C LYS A 152 11.40 -7.02 -9.49
N VAL A 153 11.21 -5.71 -9.50
CA VAL A 153 10.42 -5.04 -10.55
C VAL A 153 11.11 -5.13 -11.91
N ALA A 154 12.42 -4.87 -11.97
CA ALA A 154 13.17 -4.93 -13.22
C ALA A 154 13.19 -6.34 -13.83
N GLU A 155 13.36 -7.39 -13.01
CA GLU A 155 13.28 -8.79 -13.43
C GLU A 155 11.88 -9.10 -14.01
N PHE A 156 10.83 -8.65 -13.37
CA PHE A 156 9.47 -8.87 -13.85
C PHE A 156 9.19 -8.14 -15.17
N LEU A 157 9.70 -6.94 -15.33
CA LEU A 157 9.48 -6.16 -16.56
C LEU A 157 10.22 -6.71 -17.77
N LYS A 158 11.33 -7.44 -17.58
CA LYS A 158 12.10 -8.07 -18.66
C LYS A 158 11.47 -9.36 -19.23
N LYS A 159 10.57 -10.02 -18.48
CA LYS A 159 9.81 -11.18 -18.93
C LYS A 159 8.77 -10.77 -19.97
#